data_e063212cc88858e83c678c4666aec3d0
#
_entry.id   e063212cc88858e83c678c4666aec3d0
#
_cell.length_a   1.000
_cell.length_b   1.000
_cell.length_c   1.000
_cell.angle_alpha   90.00
_cell.angle_beta   90.00
_cell.angle_gamma   90.00
#
_symmetry.space_group_name_H-M   'P 1'
#
loop_
_entity.id
_entity.type
_entity.pdbx_description
1 polymer ?
#
loop_
_entity_poly.entity_id
_entity_poly.type
_entity_poly.pdbx_seq_one_letter_code
_entity_poly.pdbx_strand_id
1 'polypeptide(L)'
;MSLRRLLTYIITLMLFSATTKAQESGSIFNFLNLPTSAHNMALGGRNISLIEDDASLIFQNPALMSSVSDKTLGLNFLTYMQGSKAGSISYVQAQGERGTWAAMAQFVGDGDITGTDEWGNYMGMAKNLDMNLSGGYSYLLSDRWVGG
;
A
#
# COMPACT_ATOMS: atom_id res chain seq x y z
N MET A 1 -31.60 2.43 29.04
CA MET A 1 -30.81 3.66 28.73
C MET A 1 -31.61 4.47 27.73
N SER A 2 -31.95 5.73 28.01
CA SER A 2 -32.80 6.48 27.09
C SER A 2 -32.05 6.83 25.79
N LEU A 3 -32.71 6.75 24.66
CA LEU A 3 -32.15 7.05 23.33
C LEU A 3 -31.40 8.39 23.31
N ARG A 4 -31.90 9.38 24.05
CA ARG A 4 -31.25 10.69 24.21
C ARG A 4 -29.83 10.59 24.82
N ARG A 5 -29.63 9.75 25.84
CA ARG A 5 -28.31 9.57 26.47
C ARG A 5 -27.34 8.85 25.52
N LEU A 6 -27.82 7.86 24.77
CA LEU A 6 -27.01 7.17 23.77
C LEU A 6 -26.56 8.15 22.67
N LEU A 7 -27.45 8.98 22.17
CA LEU A 7 -27.15 9.99 21.16
C LEU A 7 -26.12 11.01 21.66
N THR A 8 -26.22 11.45 22.92
CA THR A 8 -25.29 12.38 23.53
C THR A 8 -23.89 11.77 23.61
N TYR A 9 -23.76 10.50 24.01
CA TYR A 9 -22.45 9.81 24.07
C TYR A 9 -21.81 9.65 22.69
N ILE A 10 -22.61 9.32 21.64
CA ILE A 10 -22.13 9.20 20.26
C ILE A 10 -21.63 10.55 19.74
N ILE A 11 -22.37 11.63 19.99
CA ILE A 11 -21.98 12.99 19.56
C ILE A 11 -20.72 13.43 20.30
N THR A 12 -20.62 13.18 21.60
CA THR A 12 -19.42 13.52 22.39
C THR A 12 -18.20 12.74 21.91
N LEU A 13 -18.36 11.47 21.58
CA LEU A 13 -17.28 10.63 21.04
C LEU A 13 -16.81 11.12 19.66
N MET A 14 -17.74 11.52 18.79
CA MET A 14 -17.40 12.10 17.48
C MET A 14 -16.69 13.46 17.58
N LEU A 15 -17.07 14.30 18.56
CA LEU A 15 -16.42 15.59 18.77
C LEU A 15 -14.99 15.43 19.34
N PHE A 16 -14.72 14.38 20.10
CA PHE A 16 -13.38 14.11 20.64
C PHE A 16 -12.38 13.64 19.57
N SER A 17 -12.84 13.00 18.49
CA SER A 17 -12.00 12.55 17.38
C SER A 17 -11.58 13.69 16.42
N ALA A 18 -12.18 14.87 16.50
CA ALA A 18 -11.89 15.99 15.61
C ALA A 18 -10.62 16.82 15.98
N THR A 19 -9.97 16.53 17.10
CA THR A 19 -8.82 17.33 17.60
C THR A 19 -7.44 16.71 17.38
N THR A 20 -7.35 15.54 16.75
CA THR A 20 -6.06 14.98 16.36
C THR A 20 -5.56 15.70 15.12
N LYS A 21 -4.84 16.81 15.31
CA LYS A 21 -3.93 17.31 14.28
C LYS A 21 -2.85 16.26 14.15
N ALA A 22 -2.95 15.42 13.12
CA ALA A 22 -1.83 14.64 12.68
C ALA A 22 -0.75 15.65 12.29
N GLN A 23 0.32 15.75 13.09
CA GLN A 23 1.52 16.41 12.65
C GLN A 23 1.93 15.71 11.35
N GLU A 24 2.06 16.45 10.28
CA GLU A 24 2.80 16.01 9.09
C GLU A 24 4.29 15.91 9.47
N SER A 25 4.61 14.95 10.34
CA SER A 25 5.94 14.38 10.36
C SER A 25 6.07 13.64 9.03
N GLY A 26 7.02 14.02 8.20
CA GLY A 26 7.28 13.34 6.93
C GLY A 26 7.20 11.85 7.19
N SER A 27 6.22 11.17 6.59
CA SER A 27 5.92 9.78 6.91
C SER A 27 7.17 8.95 6.66
N ILE A 28 7.72 8.35 7.69
CA ILE A 28 8.86 7.41 7.59
C ILE A 28 8.55 6.30 6.59
N PHE A 29 7.27 6.00 6.38
CA PHE A 29 6.78 4.96 5.48
C PHE A 29 6.31 5.49 4.11
N ASN A 30 6.84 6.62 3.64
CA ASN A 30 6.48 7.17 2.32
C ASN A 30 6.76 6.19 1.18
N PHE A 31 7.72 5.28 1.34
CA PHE A 31 8.02 4.26 0.34
C PHE A 31 6.83 3.33 0.04
N LEU A 32 5.90 3.14 0.98
CA LEU A 32 4.67 2.36 0.76
C LEU A 32 3.71 3.01 -0.25
N ASN A 33 3.85 4.30 -0.48
CA ASN A 33 3.06 5.04 -1.47
C ASN A 33 3.67 5.01 -2.87
N LEU A 34 4.90 4.52 -3.01
CA LEU A 34 5.54 4.42 -4.31
C LEU A 34 4.93 3.26 -5.11
N PRO A 35 4.60 3.48 -6.38
CA PRO A 35 4.14 2.40 -7.23
C PRO A 35 5.29 1.43 -7.50
N THR A 36 5.09 0.18 -7.12
CA THR A 36 6.09 -0.89 -7.30
C THR A 36 5.83 -1.73 -8.54
N SER A 37 4.82 -1.36 -9.33
CA SER A 37 4.44 -1.99 -10.59
C SER A 37 4.56 -0.99 -11.73
N ALA A 38 5.14 -1.41 -12.85
CA ALA A 38 5.23 -0.61 -14.08
C ALA A 38 3.84 -0.27 -14.64
N HIS A 39 2.89 -1.21 -14.56
CA HIS A 39 1.51 -1.01 -14.97
C HIS A 39 0.84 0.08 -14.14
N ASN A 40 0.92 -0.03 -12.82
CA ASN A 40 0.35 0.97 -11.93
C ASN A 40 0.98 2.37 -12.13
N MET A 41 2.29 2.41 -12.39
CA MET A 41 3.00 3.65 -12.70
C MET A 41 2.52 4.30 -13.99
N ALA A 42 2.26 3.51 -15.04
CA ALA A 42 1.72 3.99 -16.31
C ALA A 42 0.29 4.58 -16.16
N LEU A 43 -0.46 4.10 -15.18
CA LEU A 43 -1.80 4.58 -14.83
C LEU A 43 -1.81 5.78 -13.86
N GLY A 44 -0.66 6.37 -13.57
CA GLY A 44 -0.53 7.52 -12.67
C GLY A 44 -0.16 7.19 -11.23
N GLY A 45 0.19 5.95 -10.94
CA GLY A 45 0.77 5.52 -9.66
C GLY A 45 -0.23 5.20 -8.54
N ARG A 46 -1.45 5.70 -8.58
CA ARG A 46 -2.51 5.36 -7.62
C ARG A 46 -3.78 4.96 -8.35
N ASN A 47 -4.05 3.67 -8.35
CA ASN A 47 -5.25 3.14 -8.98
C ASN A 47 -5.96 2.17 -8.02
N ILE A 48 -7.08 2.62 -7.46
CA ILE A 48 -7.87 1.87 -6.47
C ILE A 48 -9.14 1.25 -7.06
N SER A 49 -9.48 1.57 -8.31
CA SER A 49 -10.76 1.20 -8.91
C SER A 49 -10.66 0.37 -10.19
N LEU A 50 -9.45 0.16 -10.71
CA LEU A 50 -9.25 -0.65 -11.91
C LEU A 50 -9.40 -2.14 -11.57
N ILE A 51 -10.38 -2.77 -12.21
CA ILE A 51 -10.66 -4.21 -12.03
C ILE A 51 -10.01 -4.94 -13.21
N GLU A 52 -8.87 -5.56 -12.96
CA GLU A 52 -8.09 -6.33 -13.93
C GLU A 52 -7.49 -7.57 -13.28
N ASP A 53 -7.06 -8.52 -14.09
CA ASP A 53 -6.32 -9.71 -13.65
C ASP A 53 -4.84 -9.37 -13.45
N ASP A 54 -4.56 -8.44 -12.53
CA ASP A 54 -3.21 -7.98 -12.22
C ASP A 54 -2.97 -7.99 -10.70
N ALA A 55 -2.15 -8.93 -10.25
CA ALA A 55 -1.77 -9.09 -8.85
C ALA A 55 -0.98 -7.89 -8.29
N SER A 56 -0.54 -6.96 -9.10
CA SER A 56 0.18 -5.77 -8.63
C SER A 56 -0.76 -4.66 -8.10
N LEU A 57 -2.04 -4.68 -8.50
CA LEU A 57 -3.02 -3.68 -8.08
C LEU A 57 -3.50 -3.88 -6.64
N ILE A 58 -3.35 -5.10 -6.12
CA ILE A 58 -3.81 -5.46 -4.77
C ILE A 58 -3.08 -4.72 -3.64
N PHE A 59 -1.87 -4.21 -3.89
CA PHE A 59 -1.14 -3.39 -2.91
C PHE A 59 -1.88 -2.11 -2.53
N GLN A 60 -2.73 -1.60 -3.40
CA GLN A 60 -3.47 -0.36 -3.19
C GLN A 60 -4.91 -0.58 -2.75
N ASN A 61 -5.51 -1.67 -3.21
CA ASN A 61 -6.87 -2.04 -2.84
C ASN A 61 -7.01 -3.56 -2.73
N PRO A 62 -7.03 -4.12 -1.50
CA PRO A 62 -7.17 -5.55 -1.30
C PRO A 62 -8.44 -6.16 -1.88
N ALA A 63 -9.52 -5.39 -2.04
CA ALA A 63 -10.75 -5.88 -2.65
C ALA A 63 -10.56 -6.34 -4.11
N LEU A 64 -9.53 -5.82 -4.81
CA LEU A 64 -9.20 -6.23 -6.18
C LEU A 64 -8.66 -7.66 -6.28
N MET A 65 -8.31 -8.31 -5.15
CA MET A 65 -7.87 -9.71 -5.16
C MET A 65 -8.90 -10.65 -5.80
N SER A 66 -10.18 -10.32 -5.67
CA SER A 66 -11.27 -11.15 -6.22
C SER A 66 -11.32 -11.15 -7.75
N SER A 67 -10.67 -10.19 -8.41
CA SER A 67 -10.58 -10.12 -9.87
C SER A 67 -9.30 -10.77 -10.42
N VAL A 68 -8.38 -11.15 -9.56
CA VAL A 68 -7.13 -11.81 -9.96
C VAL A 68 -7.35 -13.32 -10.06
N SER A 69 -6.81 -13.92 -11.11
CA SER A 69 -6.85 -15.36 -11.34
C SER A 69 -6.23 -16.14 -10.18
N ASP A 70 -6.77 -17.36 -9.91
CA ASP A 70 -6.27 -18.23 -8.86
C ASP A 70 -4.81 -18.62 -9.10
N LYS A 71 -4.01 -18.67 -8.02
CA LYS A 71 -2.59 -19.03 -8.02
C LYS A 71 -1.74 -18.14 -8.93
N THR A 72 -2.08 -16.85 -9.00
CA THR A 72 -1.30 -15.87 -9.76
C THR A 72 -0.10 -15.40 -8.95
N LEU A 73 1.06 -15.42 -9.58
CA LEU A 73 2.30 -14.85 -9.06
C LEU A 73 2.65 -13.59 -9.85
N GLY A 74 2.65 -12.46 -9.20
CA GLY A 74 3.07 -11.17 -9.76
C GLY A 74 4.51 -10.84 -9.36
N LEU A 75 5.35 -10.47 -10.33
CA LEU A 75 6.71 -10.01 -10.11
C LEU A 75 6.90 -8.68 -10.83
N ASN A 76 7.38 -7.68 -10.12
CA ASN A 76 7.66 -6.36 -10.68
C ASN A 76 9.04 -5.89 -10.26
N PHE A 77 9.72 -5.23 -11.17
CA PHE A 77 10.97 -4.55 -10.91
C PHE A 77 11.03 -3.23 -11.69
N LEU A 78 11.44 -2.19 -11.00
CA LEU A 78 11.50 -0.82 -11.51
C LEU A 78 12.83 -0.19 -11.14
N THR A 79 13.35 0.61 -12.05
CA THR A 79 14.50 1.48 -11.77
C THR A 79 14.04 2.93 -11.90
N TYR A 80 14.22 3.69 -10.85
CA TYR A 80 13.94 5.11 -10.82
C TYR A 80 15.20 5.94 -11.14
N MET A 81 15.01 7.26 -11.16
CA MET A 81 16.12 8.20 -11.31
C MET A 81 17.17 8.00 -10.20
N GLN A 82 18.41 8.39 -10.47
CA GLN A 82 19.54 8.32 -9.54
C GLN A 82 19.89 6.88 -9.06
N GLY A 83 19.46 5.86 -9.81
CA GLY A 83 19.79 4.48 -9.49
C GLY A 83 18.94 3.85 -8.37
N SER A 84 17.91 4.53 -7.88
CA SER A 84 16.95 3.93 -6.96
C SER A 84 16.21 2.78 -7.64
N LYS A 85 15.97 1.71 -6.90
CA LYS A 85 15.34 0.47 -7.38
C LYS A 85 14.17 0.12 -6.52
N ALA A 86 13.08 -0.32 -7.14
CA ALA A 86 11.94 -0.86 -6.43
C ALA A 86 11.52 -2.19 -7.04
N GLY A 87 10.97 -3.04 -6.24
CA GLY A 87 10.38 -4.28 -6.71
C GLY A 87 9.30 -4.78 -5.81
N SER A 88 8.44 -5.60 -6.37
CA SER A 88 7.39 -6.27 -5.62
C SER A 88 7.18 -7.69 -6.09
N ILE A 89 6.79 -8.53 -5.15
CA ILE A 89 6.29 -9.87 -5.38
C ILE A 89 4.93 -9.99 -4.73
N SER A 90 3.98 -10.58 -5.42
CA SER A 90 2.64 -10.85 -4.91
C SER A 90 2.21 -12.24 -5.32
N TYR A 91 1.57 -12.95 -4.41
CA TYR A 91 0.95 -14.23 -4.69
C TYR A 91 -0.50 -14.18 -4.26
N VAL A 92 -1.40 -14.53 -5.15
CA VAL A 92 -2.84 -14.53 -4.93
C VAL A 92 -3.37 -15.93 -5.07
N GLN A 93 -4.22 -16.33 -4.14
CA GLN A 93 -4.88 -17.64 -4.19
C GLN A 93 -6.35 -17.52 -3.76
N ALA A 94 -7.23 -18.06 -4.57
CA ALA A 94 -8.64 -18.18 -4.25
C ALA A 94 -8.86 -19.22 -3.13
N GLN A 95 -9.77 -18.93 -2.22
CA GLN A 95 -10.18 -19.80 -1.14
C GLN A 95 -11.69 -20.04 -1.20
N GLY A 96 -12.07 -21.14 -1.82
CA GLY A 96 -13.47 -21.45 -2.10
C GLY A 96 -14.06 -20.54 -3.18
N GLU A 97 -15.37 -20.32 -3.13
CA GLU A 97 -16.09 -19.56 -4.17
C GLU A 97 -16.09 -18.03 -3.94
N ARG A 98 -15.79 -17.57 -2.72
CA ARG A 98 -16.00 -16.18 -2.33
C ARG A 98 -14.81 -15.53 -1.66
N GLY A 99 -13.85 -16.30 -1.20
CA GLY A 99 -12.67 -15.79 -0.49
C GLY A 99 -11.45 -15.77 -1.39
N THR A 100 -10.58 -14.78 -1.23
CA THR A 100 -9.26 -14.74 -1.87
C THR A 100 -8.26 -14.16 -0.86
N TRP A 101 -7.14 -14.83 -0.71
CA TRP A 101 -6.04 -14.31 0.11
C TRP A 101 -4.82 -14.02 -0.75
N ALA A 102 -3.99 -13.12 -0.27
CA ALA A 102 -2.73 -12.80 -0.91
C ALA A 102 -1.61 -12.58 0.11
N ALA A 103 -0.41 -12.94 -0.31
CA ALA A 103 0.83 -12.56 0.35
C ALA A 103 1.60 -11.63 -0.58
N MET A 104 2.14 -10.56 -0.03
CA MET A 104 2.77 -9.50 -0.78
C MET A 104 4.05 -9.06 -0.10
N ALA A 105 5.10 -8.82 -0.88
CA ALA A 105 6.32 -8.19 -0.40
C ALA A 105 6.73 -7.11 -1.39
N GLN A 106 7.28 -6.02 -0.86
CA GLN A 106 7.86 -4.97 -1.68
C GLN A 106 9.14 -4.45 -1.05
N PHE A 107 10.03 -3.97 -1.88
CA PHE A 107 11.25 -3.29 -1.44
C PHE A 107 11.47 -2.02 -2.26
N VAL A 108 12.07 -1.05 -1.64
CA VAL A 108 12.57 0.17 -2.28
C VAL A 108 13.96 0.43 -1.74
N GLY A 109 14.93 0.45 -2.64
CA GLY A 109 16.30 0.81 -2.33
C GLY A 109 16.63 2.16 -2.94
N ASP A 110 17.10 3.08 -2.13
CA ASP A 110 17.62 4.33 -2.62
C ASP A 110 18.94 4.07 -3.36
N GLY A 111 19.17 4.86 -4.42
CA GLY A 111 20.47 4.88 -5.07
C GLY A 111 21.57 5.37 -4.15
N ASP A 112 22.75 5.57 -4.69
CA ASP A 112 23.87 6.12 -3.92
C ASP A 112 23.57 7.58 -3.50
N ILE A 113 23.25 7.76 -2.21
CA ILE A 113 23.03 9.09 -1.62
C ILE A 113 24.36 9.61 -1.13
N THR A 114 24.84 10.68 -1.76
CA THR A 114 26.04 11.37 -1.31
C THR A 114 25.69 12.23 -0.09
N GLY A 115 26.21 11.86 1.06
CA GLY A 115 26.12 12.68 2.26
C GLY A 115 27.10 13.85 2.18
N THR A 116 26.61 15.08 2.40
CA THR A 116 27.42 16.28 2.56
C THR A 116 27.10 16.94 3.90
N ASP A 117 28.12 17.52 4.54
CA ASP A 117 27.92 18.32 5.75
C ASP A 117 27.39 19.74 5.40
N GLU A 118 27.13 20.55 6.43
CA GLU A 118 26.66 21.93 6.28
C GLU A 118 27.65 22.83 5.53
N TRP A 119 28.90 22.41 5.41
CA TRP A 119 29.98 23.15 4.69
C TRP A 119 30.25 22.57 3.30
N GLY A 120 29.47 21.55 2.85
CA GLY A 120 29.60 20.94 1.53
C GLY A 120 30.70 19.86 1.44
N ASN A 121 31.29 19.44 2.55
CA ASN A 121 32.30 18.37 2.54
C ASN A 121 31.61 17.00 2.39
N TYR A 122 32.26 16.12 1.63
CA TYR A 122 31.79 14.75 1.42
C TYR A 122 31.86 13.92 2.70
N MET A 123 30.71 13.43 3.18
CA MET A 123 30.57 12.61 4.39
C MET A 123 30.49 11.10 4.11
N GLY A 124 30.51 10.71 2.84
CA GLY A 124 30.38 9.33 2.44
C GLY A 124 29.11 9.02 1.64
N MET A 125 28.97 7.75 1.23
CA MET A 125 27.75 7.26 0.56
C MET A 125 26.86 6.55 1.59
N ALA A 126 25.61 6.95 1.64
CA ALA A 126 24.57 6.24 2.37
C ALA A 126 23.72 5.42 1.39
N LYS A 127 23.34 4.22 1.80
CA LYS A 127 22.35 3.37 1.08
C LYS A 127 21.24 3.06 2.05
N ASN A 128 20.02 3.21 1.61
CA ASN A 128 18.85 2.82 2.36
C ASN A 128 18.10 1.71 1.60
N LEU A 129 17.54 0.77 2.34
CA LEU A 129 16.70 -0.29 1.80
C LEU A 129 15.48 -0.45 2.71
N ASP A 130 14.35 -0.08 2.20
CA ASP A 130 13.08 -0.27 2.87
C ASP A 130 12.39 -1.52 2.34
N MET A 131 11.87 -2.33 3.24
CA MET A 131 11.16 -3.56 2.90
C MET A 131 9.82 -3.61 3.64
N ASN A 132 8.80 -4.10 2.95
CA ASN A 132 7.48 -4.35 3.52
C ASN A 132 7.02 -5.76 3.17
N LEU A 133 6.44 -6.45 4.15
CA LEU A 133 5.75 -7.72 3.99
C LEU A 133 4.31 -7.55 4.46
N SER A 134 3.36 -7.89 3.61
CA SER A 134 1.94 -7.71 3.86
C SER A 134 1.16 -8.96 3.51
N GLY A 135 0.07 -9.20 4.23
CA GLY A 135 -0.93 -10.19 3.88
C GLY A 135 -2.29 -9.53 3.76
N GLY A 136 -3.10 -10.02 2.84
CA GLY A 136 -4.44 -9.50 2.60
C GLY A 136 -5.46 -10.61 2.42
N TYR A 137 -6.71 -10.28 2.66
CA TYR A 137 -7.84 -11.15 2.42
C TYR A 137 -9.00 -10.33 1.85
N SER A 138 -9.65 -10.85 0.82
CA SER A 138 -10.87 -10.28 0.27
C SER A 138 -12.01 -11.29 0.30
N TYR A 139 -13.23 -10.79 0.40
CA TYR A 139 -14.43 -11.61 0.44
C TYR A 139 -15.52 -11.01 -0.43
N LEU A 140 -16.09 -11.82 -1.31
CA LEU A 140 -17.22 -11.48 -2.16
C LEU A 140 -18.51 -11.51 -1.32
N LEU A 141 -18.98 -10.33 -0.94
CA LEU A 141 -20.21 -10.16 -0.14
C LEU A 141 -21.46 -10.42 -0.99
N SER A 142 -21.45 -9.95 -2.24
CA SER A 142 -22.48 -10.19 -3.25
C SER A 142 -21.86 -10.01 -4.64
N ASP A 143 -22.62 -10.27 -5.71
CA ASP A 143 -22.16 -10.11 -7.11
C ASP A 143 -21.67 -8.71 -7.47
N ARG A 144 -21.90 -7.72 -6.60
CA ARG A 144 -21.53 -6.31 -6.82
C ARG A 144 -20.66 -5.72 -5.72
N TRP A 145 -20.48 -6.43 -4.62
CA TRP A 145 -19.77 -5.93 -3.45
C TRP A 145 -18.69 -6.88 -3.00
N VAL A 146 -17.47 -6.37 -2.94
CA VAL A 146 -16.30 -7.05 -2.40
C VAL A 146 -15.73 -6.23 -1.27
N GLY A 147 -15.43 -6.87 -0.14
CA GLY A 147 -14.68 -6.28 0.95
C GLY A 147 -13.25 -6.85 0.98
N GLY A 148 -12.28 -6.04 1.32
CA GLY A 148 -10.87 -6.44 1.45
C GLY A 148 -10.14 -5.53 2.42
#